data_e741f8991cc734397e2b9995b2138d98
#
_entry.id   e741f8991cc734397e2b9995b2138d98
#
_cell.length_a   1.000
_cell.length_b   1.000
_cell.length_c   1.000
_cell.angle_alpha   90.00
_cell.angle_beta   90.00
_cell.angle_gamma   90.00
#
_symmetry.space_group_name_H-M   'P 1'
#
loop_
_entity.id
_entity.type
_entity.pdbx_description
1 polymer ?
#
loop_
_entity_poly.entity_id
_entity_poly.type
_entity_poly.pdbx_seq_one_letter_code
_entity_poly.pdbx_strand_id
1 'polypeptide(L)'
;VFGAAAVAALGYVLGLPLSGLVATSGAVAVILGLAVQNTLNDVFSGLVLNTTQPFRLNDTVSIGGLEGRIVESNWRATKMINSLGNLVVVPNSAAAKATIVNLSEPANTHGVTLTLEIDPEVRPAIVIDALDRAAASSPDVLTSPEPIALVKAFRTNSVEYELICYVDALQKKAAVRNRLYDLAHRHLAAADVALRPLAGTSADRRPASRRQRLLRAVELFTRLDDEDLAALADTLTSRVFGKGDVIYASDSDTRLLTIVESGVASVRVPGATGDVEVRRMAPGDAIGQSVVLAGTRLHATVYAMTAMTVYQLRSRDLSMLIGKKPELGRLMCESLTEHIATEEKMMIPPAVKEHASFSLVAWIEKEMKRFHDSIA
;
A
#
# COMPACT_ATOMS: atom_id res chain seq x y z
N VAL A 1 -64.66 -2.36 -8.55
CA VAL A 1 -66.04 -2.88 -8.35
C VAL A 1 -67.06 -1.95 -9.01
N PHE A 2 -67.12 -0.68 -8.71
CA PHE A 2 -68.08 0.28 -9.23
C PHE A 2 -68.05 0.47 -10.75
N GLY A 3 -66.84 0.49 -11.36
CA GLY A 3 -66.68 0.59 -12.83
C GLY A 3 -67.23 -0.65 -13.57
N ALA A 4 -66.97 -1.83 -13.04
CA ALA A 4 -67.46 -3.07 -13.64
C ALA A 4 -68.96 -3.19 -13.52
N ALA A 5 -69.54 -2.76 -12.39
CA ALA A 5 -70.98 -2.70 -12.17
C ALA A 5 -71.66 -1.68 -13.10
N ALA A 6 -71.04 -0.52 -13.33
CA ALA A 6 -71.59 0.52 -14.24
C ALA A 6 -71.58 0.03 -15.70
N VAL A 7 -70.50 -0.63 -16.14
CA VAL A 7 -70.37 -1.21 -17.50
C VAL A 7 -71.43 -2.33 -17.69
N ALA A 8 -71.61 -3.19 -16.69
CA ALA A 8 -72.57 -4.27 -16.75
C ALA A 8 -74.07 -3.68 -16.81
N ALA A 9 -74.37 -2.67 -16.00
CA ALA A 9 -75.65 -2.00 -16.01
C ALA A 9 -75.93 -1.29 -17.35
N LEU A 10 -74.94 -0.59 -17.87
CA LEU A 10 -75.03 0.10 -19.17
C LEU A 10 -75.23 -0.88 -20.33
N GLY A 11 -74.52 -1.99 -20.34
CA GLY A 11 -74.58 -3.06 -21.32
C GLY A 11 -75.95 -3.75 -21.31
N TYR A 12 -76.48 -3.97 -20.10
CA TYR A 12 -77.88 -4.52 -19.93
C TYR A 12 -78.96 -3.58 -20.45
N VAL A 13 -78.82 -2.28 -20.16
CA VAL A 13 -79.82 -1.26 -20.56
C VAL A 13 -79.78 -0.98 -22.08
N LEU A 14 -78.57 -1.01 -22.67
CA LEU A 14 -78.39 -0.71 -24.09
C LEU A 14 -78.41 -1.95 -25.02
N GLY A 15 -78.60 -3.16 -24.48
CA GLY A 15 -78.61 -4.41 -25.24
C GLY A 15 -77.30 -4.75 -25.97
N LEU A 16 -76.20 -4.19 -25.52
CA LEU A 16 -74.86 -4.42 -26.16
C LEU A 16 -74.34 -5.77 -25.76
N PRO A 17 -73.53 -6.45 -26.70
CA PRO A 17 -72.92 -7.72 -26.39
C PRO A 17 -71.76 -7.53 -25.38
N LEU A 18 -72.07 -7.70 -24.09
CA LEU A 18 -71.10 -7.55 -22.98
C LEU A 18 -69.83 -8.36 -23.16
N SER A 19 -69.92 -9.53 -23.82
CA SER A 19 -68.76 -10.40 -24.06
C SER A 19 -67.66 -9.72 -24.90
N GLY A 20 -68.05 -8.91 -25.91
CA GLY A 20 -67.11 -8.15 -26.71
C GLY A 20 -66.42 -7.03 -25.92
N LEU A 21 -67.20 -6.30 -25.06
CA LEU A 21 -66.64 -5.23 -24.21
C LEU A 21 -65.71 -5.78 -23.14
N VAL A 22 -66.01 -6.93 -22.54
CA VAL A 22 -65.15 -7.60 -21.57
C VAL A 22 -63.87 -8.09 -22.22
N ALA A 23 -63.98 -8.70 -23.40
CA ALA A 23 -62.81 -9.20 -24.15
C ALA A 23 -61.87 -8.06 -24.57
N THR A 24 -62.41 -6.96 -25.10
CA THR A 24 -61.59 -5.80 -25.51
C THR A 24 -60.97 -5.07 -24.33
N SER A 25 -61.73 -4.86 -23.27
CA SER A 25 -61.19 -4.23 -22.05
C SER A 25 -60.13 -5.11 -21.39
N GLY A 26 -60.34 -6.43 -21.38
CA GLY A 26 -59.32 -7.40 -20.93
C GLY A 26 -58.04 -7.33 -21.75
N ALA A 27 -58.15 -7.30 -23.07
CA ALA A 27 -56.98 -7.15 -23.97
C ALA A 27 -56.23 -5.83 -23.71
N VAL A 28 -56.96 -4.70 -23.60
CA VAL A 28 -56.36 -3.40 -23.28
C VAL A 28 -55.72 -3.42 -21.90
N ALA A 29 -56.32 -4.04 -20.89
CA ALA A 29 -55.74 -4.15 -19.54
C ALA A 29 -54.43 -4.96 -19.55
N VAL A 30 -54.37 -6.06 -20.30
CA VAL A 30 -53.11 -6.84 -20.46
C VAL A 30 -52.02 -6.02 -21.13
N ILE A 31 -52.35 -5.33 -22.25
CA ILE A 31 -51.38 -4.48 -22.95
C ILE A 31 -50.84 -3.37 -22.05
N LEU A 32 -51.75 -2.67 -21.31
CA LEU A 32 -51.34 -1.65 -20.34
C LEU A 32 -50.50 -2.24 -19.22
N GLY A 33 -50.88 -3.41 -18.68
CA GLY A 33 -50.12 -4.12 -17.67
C GLY A 33 -48.71 -4.45 -18.10
N LEU A 34 -48.54 -4.97 -19.33
CA LEU A 34 -47.24 -5.25 -19.92
C LEU A 34 -46.44 -3.96 -20.19
N ALA A 35 -47.10 -2.89 -20.62
CA ALA A 35 -46.42 -1.60 -20.87
C ALA A 35 -45.86 -0.96 -19.57
N VAL A 36 -46.55 -1.14 -18.44
CA VAL A 36 -46.16 -0.56 -17.13
C VAL A 36 -45.29 -1.52 -16.29
N GLN A 37 -45.22 -2.80 -16.67
CA GLN A 37 -44.60 -3.86 -15.90
C GLN A 37 -43.17 -3.52 -15.44
N ASN A 38 -42.31 -3.00 -16.33
CA ASN A 38 -40.95 -2.67 -16.00
C ASN A 38 -40.84 -1.53 -14.98
N THR A 39 -41.66 -0.50 -15.15
CA THR A 39 -41.70 0.64 -14.21
C THR A 39 -42.18 0.19 -12.82
N LEU A 40 -43.20 -0.64 -12.77
CA LEU A 40 -43.72 -1.18 -11.52
C LEU A 40 -42.69 -2.07 -10.81
N ASN A 41 -41.98 -2.88 -11.60
CA ASN A 41 -40.87 -3.70 -11.08
C ASN A 41 -39.75 -2.86 -10.46
N ASP A 42 -39.36 -1.73 -11.10
CA ASP A 42 -38.36 -0.81 -10.55
C ASP A 42 -38.84 -0.18 -9.22
N VAL A 43 -40.10 0.20 -9.14
CA VAL A 43 -40.69 0.77 -7.91
C VAL A 43 -40.69 -0.23 -6.77
N PHE A 44 -41.17 -1.46 -7.00
CA PHE A 44 -41.20 -2.50 -5.96
C PHE A 44 -39.77 -2.91 -5.56
N SER A 45 -38.87 -3.01 -6.52
CA SER A 45 -37.43 -3.30 -6.24
C SER A 45 -36.80 -2.16 -5.43
N GLY A 46 -37.11 -0.90 -5.75
CA GLY A 46 -36.67 0.26 -4.98
C GLY A 46 -37.22 0.24 -3.54
N LEU A 47 -38.46 -0.14 -3.34
CA LEU A 47 -39.05 -0.29 -2.01
C LEU A 47 -38.32 -1.39 -1.20
N VAL A 48 -38.06 -2.55 -1.82
CA VAL A 48 -37.27 -3.65 -1.19
C VAL A 48 -35.88 -3.19 -0.82
N LEU A 49 -35.13 -2.58 -1.75
CA LEU A 49 -33.80 -2.09 -1.49
C LEU A 49 -33.75 -1.05 -0.35
N ASN A 50 -34.74 -0.15 -0.30
CA ASN A 50 -34.85 0.85 0.76
C ASN A 50 -35.21 0.24 2.12
N THR A 51 -35.97 -0.85 2.14
CA THR A 51 -36.37 -1.54 3.37
C THR A 51 -35.27 -2.44 3.90
N THR A 52 -34.59 -3.18 3.02
CA THR A 52 -33.52 -4.10 3.40
C THR A 52 -32.17 -3.42 3.60
N GLN A 53 -31.97 -2.23 3.01
CA GLN A 53 -30.77 -1.40 3.11
C GLN A 53 -29.44 -2.17 2.94
N PRO A 54 -29.23 -2.90 1.84
CA PRO A 54 -27.97 -3.62 1.61
C PRO A 54 -26.78 -2.67 1.46
N PHE A 55 -27.04 -1.40 1.22
CA PHE A 55 -26.08 -0.29 1.16
C PHE A 55 -26.74 1.02 1.59
N ARG A 56 -25.94 2.00 1.95
CA ARG A 56 -26.35 3.36 2.32
C ARG A 56 -25.74 4.40 1.38
N LEU A 57 -26.19 5.66 1.49
CA LEU A 57 -25.55 6.78 0.81
C LEU A 57 -24.09 6.90 1.27
N ASN A 58 -23.21 7.15 0.32
CA ASN A 58 -21.74 7.19 0.45
C ASN A 58 -21.06 5.84 0.61
N ASP A 59 -21.77 4.71 0.72
CA ASP A 59 -21.12 3.42 0.63
C ASP A 59 -20.51 3.21 -0.77
N THR A 60 -19.35 2.55 -0.81
CA THR A 60 -18.79 2.01 -2.04
C THR A 60 -19.26 0.58 -2.18
N VAL A 61 -19.89 0.28 -3.30
CA VAL A 61 -20.51 -1.01 -3.58
C VAL A 61 -20.14 -1.53 -4.96
N SER A 62 -20.23 -2.85 -5.12
CA SER A 62 -20.24 -3.49 -6.43
C SER A 62 -21.64 -4.07 -6.66
N ILE A 63 -22.33 -3.63 -7.70
CA ILE A 63 -23.65 -4.10 -8.12
C ILE A 63 -23.51 -4.76 -9.50
N GLY A 64 -23.61 -6.09 -9.55
CA GLY A 64 -23.44 -6.82 -10.83
C GLY A 64 -22.08 -6.60 -11.51
N GLY A 65 -21.02 -6.39 -10.72
CA GLY A 65 -19.66 -6.13 -11.22
C GLY A 65 -19.36 -4.65 -11.51
N LEU A 66 -20.35 -3.75 -11.39
CA LEU A 66 -20.13 -2.30 -11.52
C LEU A 66 -19.81 -1.73 -10.14
N GLU A 67 -18.62 -1.19 -9.97
CA GLU A 67 -18.17 -0.62 -8.70
C GLU A 67 -18.33 0.90 -8.70
N GLY A 68 -18.80 1.45 -7.55
CA GLY A 68 -18.91 2.88 -7.37
C GLY A 68 -19.41 3.26 -5.99
N ARG A 69 -19.27 4.54 -5.66
CA ARG A 69 -19.80 5.14 -4.43
C ARG A 69 -21.23 5.62 -4.67
N ILE A 70 -22.15 5.17 -3.85
CA ILE A 70 -23.58 5.57 -3.91
C ILE A 70 -23.70 7.06 -3.62
N VAL A 71 -24.26 7.80 -4.56
CA VAL A 71 -24.53 9.25 -4.42
C VAL A 71 -26.01 9.57 -4.30
N GLU A 72 -26.87 8.71 -4.85
CA GLU A 72 -28.32 8.88 -4.80
C GLU A 72 -28.99 7.51 -4.93
N SER A 73 -30.02 7.26 -4.14
CA SER A 73 -30.93 6.14 -4.34
C SER A 73 -32.37 6.67 -4.28
N ASN A 74 -33.12 6.46 -5.34
CA ASN A 74 -34.53 6.88 -5.44
C ASN A 74 -35.43 5.68 -5.77
N TRP A 75 -36.73 5.92 -5.92
CA TRP A 75 -37.70 4.87 -6.16
C TRP A 75 -37.46 4.06 -7.45
N ARG A 76 -36.73 4.60 -8.43
CA ARG A 76 -36.54 3.99 -9.76
C ARG A 76 -35.11 3.44 -9.96
N ALA A 77 -34.11 4.14 -9.48
CA ALA A 77 -32.70 3.84 -9.78
C ALA A 77 -31.79 4.22 -8.62
N THR A 78 -30.70 3.50 -8.55
CA THR A 78 -29.53 3.82 -7.72
C THR A 78 -28.45 4.43 -8.58
N LYS A 79 -27.92 5.61 -8.17
CA LYS A 79 -26.83 6.31 -8.87
C LYS A 79 -25.55 6.19 -8.06
N MET A 80 -24.46 5.90 -8.74
CA MET A 80 -23.14 5.80 -8.12
C MET A 80 -22.07 6.44 -9.00
N ILE A 81 -21.00 6.92 -8.39
CA ILE A 81 -19.82 7.44 -9.08
C ILE A 81 -18.72 6.37 -9.01
N ASN A 82 -18.22 5.95 -10.18
CA ASN A 82 -17.15 4.96 -10.25
C ASN A 82 -15.77 5.60 -9.99
N SER A 83 -14.71 4.78 -9.96
CA SER A 83 -13.33 5.22 -9.72
C SER A 83 -12.78 6.19 -10.79
N LEU A 84 -13.40 6.24 -11.98
CA LEU A 84 -13.04 7.16 -13.07
C LEU A 84 -13.83 8.48 -13.03
N GLY A 85 -14.69 8.67 -12.00
CA GLY A 85 -15.53 9.86 -11.86
C GLY A 85 -16.81 9.84 -12.71
N ASN A 86 -17.13 8.74 -13.38
CA ASN A 86 -18.33 8.63 -14.21
C ASN A 86 -19.55 8.29 -13.36
N LEU A 87 -20.69 8.92 -13.68
CA LEU A 87 -21.98 8.60 -13.11
C LEU A 87 -22.52 7.30 -13.72
N VAL A 88 -22.72 6.29 -12.89
CA VAL A 88 -23.35 5.02 -13.26
C VAL A 88 -24.77 5.00 -12.68
N VAL A 89 -25.75 4.74 -13.52
CA VAL A 89 -27.18 4.66 -13.13
C VAL A 89 -27.64 3.22 -13.28
N VAL A 90 -28.00 2.59 -12.19
CA VAL A 90 -28.46 1.19 -12.13
C VAL A 90 -29.97 1.19 -11.81
N PRO A 91 -30.84 0.70 -12.71
CA PRO A 91 -32.26 0.52 -12.41
C PRO A 91 -32.44 -0.39 -11.19
N ASN A 92 -33.37 -0.06 -10.30
CA ASN A 92 -33.56 -0.83 -9.07
C ASN A 92 -33.94 -2.29 -9.33
N SER A 93 -34.66 -2.57 -10.41
CA SER A 93 -35.00 -3.93 -10.83
C SER A 93 -33.76 -4.75 -11.24
N ALA A 94 -32.75 -4.11 -11.79
CA ALA A 94 -31.48 -4.72 -12.07
C ALA A 94 -30.63 -4.92 -10.80
N ALA A 95 -30.58 -3.89 -9.95
CA ALA A 95 -29.84 -3.96 -8.68
C ALA A 95 -30.39 -5.05 -7.74
N ALA A 96 -31.72 -5.17 -7.63
CA ALA A 96 -32.37 -6.17 -6.79
C ALA A 96 -32.14 -7.64 -7.24
N LYS A 97 -31.82 -7.85 -8.52
CA LYS A 97 -31.50 -9.18 -9.08
C LYS A 97 -30.01 -9.48 -9.13
N ALA A 98 -29.18 -8.45 -8.98
CA ALA A 98 -27.73 -8.59 -9.03
C ALA A 98 -27.16 -9.02 -7.68
N THR A 99 -25.97 -9.62 -7.70
CA THR A 99 -25.16 -9.76 -6.50
C THR A 99 -24.67 -8.37 -6.08
N ILE A 100 -24.97 -7.98 -4.84
CA ILE A 100 -24.52 -6.73 -4.24
C ILE A 100 -23.39 -7.06 -3.26
N VAL A 101 -22.22 -6.48 -3.47
CA VAL A 101 -21.09 -6.54 -2.53
C VAL A 101 -20.90 -5.16 -1.95
N ASN A 102 -21.14 -4.99 -0.67
CA ASN A 102 -20.85 -3.73 0.03
C ASN A 102 -19.37 -3.73 0.42
N LEU A 103 -18.60 -2.84 -0.21
CA LEU A 103 -17.16 -2.69 0.02
C LEU A 103 -16.84 -1.77 1.21
N SER A 104 -17.84 -1.05 1.73
CA SER A 104 -17.71 -0.21 2.92
C SER A 104 -18.03 -0.95 4.22
N GLU A 105 -18.66 -2.12 4.13
CA GLU A 105 -19.02 -2.97 5.26
C GLU A 105 -18.32 -4.36 5.16
N PRO A 106 -17.77 -4.90 6.25
CA PRO A 106 -17.65 -4.27 7.58
C PRO A 106 -16.66 -3.10 7.58
N ALA A 107 -16.95 -2.07 8.37
CA ALA A 107 -16.08 -0.91 8.50
C ALA A 107 -14.70 -1.31 9.07
N ASN A 108 -13.67 -0.58 8.65
CA ASN A 108 -12.30 -0.70 9.16
C ASN A 108 -11.58 -2.04 8.85
N THR A 109 -12.09 -2.85 7.92
CA THR A 109 -11.43 -4.11 7.54
C THR A 109 -11.63 -4.37 6.05
N HIS A 110 -10.64 -4.01 5.24
CA HIS A 110 -10.71 -4.14 3.79
C HIS A 110 -9.56 -4.99 3.28
N GLY A 111 -9.87 -6.08 2.62
CA GLY A 111 -8.88 -7.01 2.06
C GLY A 111 -8.07 -6.40 0.90
N VAL A 112 -6.77 -6.62 0.93
CA VAL A 112 -5.83 -6.33 -0.16
C VAL A 112 -5.14 -7.62 -0.53
N THR A 113 -5.21 -8.01 -1.78
CA THR A 113 -4.58 -9.23 -2.28
C THR A 113 -3.45 -8.90 -3.23
N LEU A 114 -2.34 -9.59 -3.06
CA LEU A 114 -1.16 -9.55 -3.90
C LEU A 114 -0.93 -10.92 -4.50
N THR A 115 -0.74 -11.03 -5.80
CA THR A 115 -0.42 -12.28 -6.47
C THR A 115 0.94 -12.16 -7.16
N LEU A 116 1.80 -13.16 -6.95
CA LEU A 116 3.15 -13.22 -7.52
C LEU A 116 3.41 -14.60 -8.11
N GLU A 117 4.14 -14.64 -9.22
CA GLU A 117 4.63 -15.86 -9.83
C GLU A 117 6.14 -15.97 -9.64
N ILE A 118 6.60 -17.06 -9.06
CA ILE A 118 8.00 -17.32 -8.72
C ILE A 118 8.45 -18.60 -9.39
N ASP A 119 9.74 -18.69 -9.68
CA ASP A 119 10.39 -19.88 -10.26
C ASP A 119 10.12 -21.11 -9.37
N PRO A 120 9.70 -22.27 -9.93
CA PRO A 120 9.38 -23.47 -9.18
C PRO A 120 10.60 -24.11 -8.49
N GLU A 121 11.84 -23.72 -8.87
CA GLU A 121 13.05 -24.17 -8.18
C GLU A 121 13.19 -23.58 -6.77
N VAL A 122 12.50 -22.45 -6.48
CA VAL A 122 12.54 -21.80 -5.16
C VAL A 122 11.62 -22.53 -4.20
N ARG A 123 12.16 -22.91 -3.02
CA ARG A 123 11.34 -23.54 -1.98
C ARG A 123 10.21 -22.63 -1.50
N PRO A 124 8.95 -23.10 -1.48
CA PRO A 124 7.81 -22.27 -1.08
C PRO A 124 7.95 -21.62 0.30
N ALA A 125 8.56 -22.29 1.26
CA ALA A 125 8.76 -21.74 2.60
C ALA A 125 9.59 -20.43 2.61
N ILE A 126 10.57 -20.29 1.69
CA ILE A 126 11.38 -19.07 1.56
C ILE A 126 10.53 -17.91 1.05
N VAL A 127 9.68 -18.21 0.07
CA VAL A 127 8.79 -17.20 -0.53
C VAL A 127 7.73 -16.73 0.47
N ILE A 128 7.10 -17.67 1.18
CA ILE A 128 6.10 -17.37 2.21
C ILE A 128 6.71 -16.51 3.32
N ASP A 129 7.87 -16.88 3.86
CA ASP A 129 8.57 -16.09 4.89
C ASP A 129 8.92 -14.67 4.40
N ALA A 130 9.34 -14.53 3.13
CA ALA A 130 9.62 -13.21 2.54
C ALA A 130 8.35 -12.37 2.39
N LEU A 131 7.21 -12.98 2.02
CA LEU A 131 5.92 -12.28 1.90
C LEU A 131 5.35 -11.90 3.27
N ASP A 132 5.49 -12.74 4.30
CA ASP A 132 5.09 -12.44 5.68
C ASP A 132 5.88 -11.24 6.22
N ARG A 133 7.19 -11.21 5.96
CA ARG A 133 8.03 -10.05 6.30
C ARG A 133 7.66 -8.80 5.52
N ALA A 134 7.29 -8.93 4.25
CA ALA A 134 6.81 -7.81 3.45
C ALA A 134 5.53 -7.21 4.05
N ALA A 135 4.57 -8.04 4.46
CA ALA A 135 3.37 -7.59 5.16
C ALA A 135 3.71 -6.88 6.49
N ALA A 136 4.61 -7.48 7.28
CA ALA A 136 5.06 -6.90 8.56
C ALA A 136 5.81 -5.58 8.39
N SER A 137 6.42 -5.33 7.23
CA SER A 137 7.13 -4.07 6.94
C SER A 137 6.20 -2.90 6.67
N SER A 138 4.92 -3.13 6.35
CA SER A 138 3.95 -2.07 6.07
C SER A 138 3.18 -1.67 7.34
N PRO A 139 3.30 -0.41 7.82
CA PRO A 139 2.57 0.04 9.01
C PRO A 139 1.06 0.14 8.79
N ASP A 140 0.60 0.26 7.53
CA ASP A 140 -0.82 0.37 7.19
C ASP A 140 -1.53 -0.99 7.11
N VAL A 141 -0.78 -2.10 7.19
CA VAL A 141 -1.35 -3.45 7.24
C VAL A 141 -1.78 -3.76 8.67
N LEU A 142 -3.02 -4.18 8.83
CA LEU A 142 -3.57 -4.59 10.12
C LEU A 142 -2.89 -5.87 10.64
N THR A 143 -2.69 -5.94 11.94
CA THR A 143 -2.21 -7.14 12.62
C THR A 143 -3.36 -8.11 12.95
N SER A 144 -4.60 -7.64 12.93
CA SER A 144 -5.81 -8.42 13.08
C SER A 144 -6.90 -7.90 12.12
N PRO A 145 -7.41 -8.70 11.19
CA PRO A 145 -7.00 -10.08 10.89
C PRO A 145 -5.53 -10.18 10.45
N GLU A 146 -4.88 -11.30 10.84
CA GLU A 146 -3.48 -11.54 10.53
C GLU A 146 -3.29 -11.69 9.00
N PRO A 147 -2.23 -11.10 8.41
CA PRO A 147 -1.88 -11.35 7.02
C PRO A 147 -1.59 -12.83 6.76
N ILE A 148 -1.95 -13.32 5.59
CA ILE A 148 -1.78 -14.73 5.21
C ILE A 148 -1.05 -14.80 3.88
N ALA A 149 0.15 -15.40 3.87
CA ALA A 149 0.85 -15.78 2.65
C ALA A 149 0.65 -17.26 2.37
N LEU A 150 0.28 -17.62 1.14
CA LEU A 150 0.02 -19.00 0.75
C LEU A 150 0.44 -19.29 -0.68
N VAL A 151 0.64 -20.58 -0.98
CA VAL A 151 0.75 -21.07 -2.35
C VAL A 151 -0.66 -21.19 -2.91
N LYS A 152 -0.94 -20.44 -3.97
CA LYS A 152 -2.25 -20.44 -4.64
C LYS A 152 -2.38 -21.56 -5.66
N ALA A 153 -1.34 -21.75 -6.48
CA ALA A 153 -1.33 -22.79 -7.51
C ALA A 153 0.09 -23.14 -7.96
N PHE A 154 0.29 -24.38 -8.35
CA PHE A 154 1.46 -24.80 -9.14
C PHE A 154 1.09 -24.79 -10.62
N ARG A 155 1.85 -24.02 -11.41
CA ARG A 155 1.75 -23.94 -12.86
C ARG A 155 2.90 -24.70 -13.52
N THR A 156 2.87 -24.83 -14.84
CA THR A 156 3.91 -25.57 -15.57
C THR A 156 5.32 -25.01 -15.36
N ASN A 157 5.47 -23.68 -15.34
CA ASN A 157 6.78 -23.00 -15.28
C ASN A 157 6.90 -22.04 -14.11
N SER A 158 5.92 -21.96 -13.22
CA SER A 158 5.90 -21.07 -12.08
C SER A 158 5.05 -21.61 -10.95
N VAL A 159 5.29 -21.10 -9.75
CA VAL A 159 4.40 -21.27 -8.58
C VAL A 159 3.74 -19.93 -8.31
N GLU A 160 2.42 -19.91 -8.29
CA GLU A 160 1.63 -18.74 -7.96
C GLU A 160 1.43 -18.65 -6.45
N TYR A 161 1.83 -17.50 -5.89
CA TYR A 161 1.66 -17.19 -4.47
C TYR A 161 0.65 -16.08 -4.30
N GLU A 162 -0.07 -16.10 -3.20
CA GLU A 162 -1.02 -15.06 -2.83
C GLU A 162 -0.73 -14.58 -1.41
N LEU A 163 -0.64 -13.26 -1.25
CA LEU A 163 -0.56 -12.61 0.04
C LEU A 163 -1.86 -11.83 0.26
N ILE A 164 -2.59 -12.16 1.31
CA ILE A 164 -3.83 -11.50 1.71
C ILE A 164 -3.53 -10.66 2.95
N CYS A 165 -3.76 -9.36 2.85
CA CYS A 165 -3.60 -8.41 3.94
C CYS A 165 -4.88 -7.61 4.14
N TYR A 166 -4.99 -6.92 5.27
CA TYR A 166 -6.13 -6.08 5.59
C TYR A 166 -5.69 -4.68 5.95
N VAL A 167 -6.49 -3.69 5.57
CA VAL A 167 -6.29 -2.27 5.86
C VAL A 167 -7.53 -1.68 6.53
N ASP A 168 -7.36 -0.61 7.29
CA ASP A 168 -8.42 0.05 8.05
C ASP A 168 -9.37 0.91 7.21
N ALA A 169 -8.94 1.27 5.98
CA ALA A 169 -9.72 2.15 5.11
C ALA A 169 -9.65 1.71 3.64
N LEU A 170 -10.81 1.74 2.97
CA LEU A 170 -10.94 1.36 1.56
C LEU A 170 -10.02 2.19 0.65
N GLN A 171 -9.85 3.48 0.94
CA GLN A 171 -9.01 4.41 0.16
C GLN A 171 -7.52 4.06 0.21
N LYS A 172 -7.06 3.37 1.26
CA LYS A 172 -5.67 2.95 1.41
C LYS A 172 -5.30 1.74 0.54
N LYS A 173 -6.29 0.97 0.07
CA LYS A 173 -6.03 -0.30 -0.65
C LYS A 173 -5.04 -0.17 -1.80
N ALA A 174 -5.22 0.82 -2.68
CA ALA A 174 -4.37 0.99 -3.85
C ALA A 174 -2.93 1.35 -3.47
N ALA A 175 -2.76 2.30 -2.54
CA ALA A 175 -1.44 2.73 -2.07
C ALA A 175 -0.72 1.60 -1.32
N VAL A 176 -1.43 0.88 -0.43
CA VAL A 176 -0.86 -0.24 0.31
C VAL A 176 -0.50 -1.40 -0.62
N ARG A 177 -1.35 -1.71 -1.62
CA ARG A 177 -1.03 -2.74 -2.61
C ARG A 177 0.27 -2.43 -3.37
N ASN A 178 0.44 -1.19 -3.83
CA ASN A 178 1.68 -0.78 -4.51
C ASN A 178 2.90 -0.89 -3.57
N ARG A 179 2.76 -0.45 -2.32
CA ARG A 179 3.81 -0.59 -1.30
C ARG A 179 4.15 -2.06 -1.01
N LEU A 180 3.15 -2.93 -0.93
CA LEU A 180 3.36 -4.36 -0.72
C LEU A 180 4.10 -5.03 -1.88
N TYR A 181 3.86 -4.61 -3.13
CA TYR A 181 4.64 -5.09 -4.28
C TYR A 181 6.12 -4.71 -4.16
N ASP A 182 6.42 -3.45 -3.79
CA ASP A 182 7.79 -2.99 -3.54
C ASP A 182 8.45 -3.77 -2.39
N LEU A 183 7.76 -3.90 -1.26
CA LEU A 183 8.26 -4.63 -0.10
C LEU A 183 8.46 -6.11 -0.40
N ALA A 184 7.53 -6.75 -1.11
CA ALA A 184 7.66 -8.14 -1.54
C ALA A 184 8.91 -8.32 -2.43
N HIS A 185 9.10 -7.42 -3.42
CA HIS A 185 10.29 -7.43 -4.26
C HIS A 185 11.58 -7.35 -3.43
N ARG A 186 11.65 -6.44 -2.47
CA ARG A 186 12.82 -6.21 -1.61
C ARG A 186 13.12 -7.42 -0.72
N HIS A 187 12.11 -8.01 -0.09
CA HIS A 187 12.27 -9.18 0.77
C HIS A 187 12.62 -10.44 -0.02
N LEU A 188 12.04 -10.63 -1.21
CA LEU A 188 12.40 -11.73 -2.12
C LEU A 188 13.86 -11.58 -2.60
N ALA A 189 14.28 -10.38 -2.99
CA ALA A 189 15.67 -10.12 -3.37
C ALA A 189 16.65 -10.33 -2.21
N ALA A 190 16.24 -9.98 -0.97
CA ALA A 190 17.03 -10.24 0.23
C ALA A 190 17.14 -11.74 0.56
N ALA A 191 16.17 -12.54 0.16
CA ALA A 191 16.17 -14.00 0.27
C ALA A 191 16.88 -14.69 -0.93
N ASP A 192 17.57 -13.93 -1.80
CA ASP A 192 18.21 -14.39 -3.05
C ASP A 192 17.23 -15.04 -4.04
N VAL A 193 15.96 -14.72 -3.94
CA VAL A 193 14.93 -15.10 -4.92
C VAL A 193 14.99 -14.12 -6.08
N ALA A 194 15.49 -14.61 -7.21
CA ALA A 194 15.55 -13.81 -8.43
C ALA A 194 14.16 -13.70 -9.06
N LEU A 195 13.65 -12.49 -9.21
CA LEU A 195 12.52 -12.20 -10.07
C LEU A 195 13.05 -12.18 -11.51
N ARG A 196 13.02 -13.32 -12.18
CA ARG A 196 13.48 -13.42 -13.57
C ARG A 196 12.49 -12.73 -14.50
N PRO A 197 12.96 -11.90 -15.46
CA PRO A 197 12.10 -11.50 -16.55
C PRO A 197 11.68 -12.73 -17.35
N LEU A 198 10.40 -12.81 -17.71
CA LEU A 198 9.78 -13.93 -18.45
C LEU A 198 10.38 -14.20 -19.84
N ALA A 199 11.30 -13.37 -20.34
CA ALA A 199 12.01 -13.55 -21.60
C ALA A 199 13.44 -13.01 -21.48
N GLY A 200 14.35 -13.91 -21.67
CA GLY A 200 15.77 -13.85 -21.89
C GLY A 200 16.49 -12.51 -21.83
N THR A 201 17.73 -12.65 -21.32
CA THR A 201 18.88 -11.78 -21.49
C THR A 201 19.10 -10.65 -20.50
N SER A 202 20.02 -10.86 -19.61
CA SER A 202 21.22 -10.05 -19.52
C SER A 202 22.34 -10.87 -18.89
N ALA A 203 22.93 -11.72 -19.73
CA ALA A 203 24.05 -12.58 -19.35
C ALA A 203 25.40 -11.86 -19.24
N ASP A 204 25.47 -10.53 -19.35
CA ASP A 204 26.75 -9.82 -19.52
C ASP A 204 27.10 -8.77 -18.45
N ARG A 205 26.34 -8.68 -17.36
CA ARG A 205 26.81 -7.91 -16.19
C ARG A 205 27.27 -8.87 -15.12
N ARG A 206 28.58 -8.83 -14.77
CA ARG A 206 29.04 -9.44 -13.52
C ARG A 206 28.11 -8.98 -12.42
N PRO A 207 27.44 -9.90 -11.71
CA PRO A 207 26.50 -9.50 -10.66
C PRO A 207 27.27 -8.69 -9.62
N ALA A 208 26.87 -7.43 -9.41
CA ALA A 208 27.40 -6.62 -8.32
C ALA A 208 27.24 -7.42 -7.02
N SER A 209 28.26 -7.37 -6.15
CA SER A 209 28.20 -8.08 -4.87
C SER A 209 26.95 -7.64 -4.09
N ARG A 210 26.43 -8.52 -3.21
CA ARG A 210 25.26 -8.19 -2.38
C ARG A 210 25.46 -6.89 -1.60
N ARG A 211 26.68 -6.68 -1.07
CA ARG A 211 27.06 -5.46 -0.36
C ARG A 211 27.01 -4.22 -1.25
N GLN A 212 27.52 -4.30 -2.48
CA GLN A 212 27.46 -3.21 -3.46
C GLN A 212 26.02 -2.86 -3.85
N ARG A 213 25.14 -3.87 -4.04
CA ARG A 213 23.73 -3.64 -4.33
C ARG A 213 23.02 -2.90 -3.20
N LEU A 214 23.32 -3.26 -1.94
CA LEU A 214 22.75 -2.61 -0.76
C LEU A 214 23.24 -1.16 -0.62
N LEU A 215 24.54 -0.91 -0.82
CA LEU A 215 25.07 0.46 -0.82
C LEU A 215 24.43 1.30 -1.91
N ARG A 216 24.27 0.76 -3.13
CA ARG A 216 23.63 1.46 -4.24
C ARG A 216 22.16 1.79 -3.99
N ALA A 217 21.46 1.03 -3.14
CA ALA A 217 20.10 1.31 -2.73
C ALA A 217 20.00 2.49 -1.74
N VAL A 218 21.09 2.86 -1.08
CA VAL A 218 21.15 4.00 -0.16
C VAL A 218 21.39 5.27 -0.97
N GLU A 219 20.48 6.23 -0.85
CA GLU A 219 20.49 7.48 -1.61
C GLU A 219 21.80 8.26 -1.49
N LEU A 220 22.41 8.23 -0.32
CA LEU A 220 23.71 8.85 -0.04
C LEU A 220 24.80 8.40 -1.03
N PHE A 221 24.71 7.18 -1.56
CA PHE A 221 25.74 6.56 -2.40
C PHE A 221 25.36 6.42 -3.88
N THR A 222 24.20 6.92 -4.29
CA THR A 222 23.69 6.78 -5.67
C THR A 222 24.60 7.41 -6.73
N ARG A 223 25.39 8.43 -6.35
CA ARG A 223 26.30 9.16 -7.24
C ARG A 223 27.76 8.64 -7.22
N LEU A 224 28.03 7.57 -6.45
CA LEU A 224 29.35 6.93 -6.41
C LEU A 224 29.57 6.03 -7.63
N ASP A 225 30.80 5.99 -8.11
CA ASP A 225 31.18 5.04 -9.15
C ASP A 225 31.32 3.60 -8.60
N ASP A 226 31.48 2.63 -9.49
CA ASP A 226 31.53 1.21 -9.11
C ASP A 226 32.78 0.86 -8.31
N GLU A 227 33.90 1.58 -8.49
CA GLU A 227 35.13 1.39 -7.77
C GLU A 227 35.03 1.89 -6.32
N ASP A 228 34.49 3.07 -6.11
CA ASP A 228 34.25 3.63 -4.79
C ASP A 228 33.23 2.81 -4.00
N LEU A 229 32.15 2.36 -4.67
CA LEU A 229 31.18 1.45 -4.08
C LEU A 229 31.78 0.11 -3.67
N ALA A 230 32.71 -0.44 -4.49
CA ALA A 230 33.40 -1.68 -4.15
C ALA A 230 34.31 -1.48 -2.92
N ALA A 231 35.07 -0.40 -2.89
CA ALA A 231 35.92 -0.06 -1.76
C ALA A 231 35.14 0.10 -0.45
N LEU A 232 33.97 0.79 -0.48
CA LEU A 232 33.09 0.90 0.68
C LEU A 232 32.44 -0.44 1.07
N ALA A 233 32.06 -1.27 0.09
CA ALA A 233 31.45 -2.56 0.34
C ALA A 233 32.37 -3.50 1.14
N ASP A 234 33.68 -3.40 0.94
CA ASP A 234 34.67 -4.20 1.68
C ASP A 234 34.81 -3.76 3.14
N THR A 235 34.50 -2.52 3.48
CA THR A 235 34.53 -2.00 4.86
C THR A 235 33.27 -2.33 5.66
N LEU A 236 32.20 -2.77 5.00
CA LEU A 236 30.92 -3.09 5.66
C LEU A 236 31.07 -4.28 6.62
N THR A 237 30.61 -4.09 7.85
CA THR A 237 30.57 -5.13 8.88
C THR A 237 29.15 -5.67 9.03
N SER A 238 28.98 -6.98 8.90
CA SER A 238 27.68 -7.64 9.11
C SER A 238 27.38 -7.81 10.61
N ARG A 239 26.13 -7.57 11.00
CA ARG A 239 25.60 -7.81 12.34
C ARG A 239 24.23 -8.49 12.26
N VAL A 240 24.00 -9.44 13.17
CA VAL A 240 22.74 -10.17 13.31
C VAL A 240 22.06 -9.75 14.59
N PHE A 241 20.76 -9.52 14.55
CA PHE A 241 19.91 -9.16 15.67
C PHE A 241 18.73 -10.11 15.77
N GLY A 242 18.36 -10.49 17.00
CA GLY A 242 17.14 -11.22 17.31
C GLY A 242 15.92 -10.30 17.39
N LYS A 243 14.74 -10.89 17.36
CA LYS A 243 13.49 -10.13 17.58
C LYS A 243 13.50 -9.46 18.95
N GLY A 244 13.26 -8.15 19.00
CA GLY A 244 13.23 -7.32 20.21
C GLY A 244 14.56 -6.65 20.53
N ASP A 245 15.66 -7.01 19.86
CA ASP A 245 16.96 -6.38 20.12
C ASP A 245 16.96 -4.91 19.70
N VAL A 246 17.73 -4.10 20.44
CA VAL A 246 17.99 -2.70 20.09
C VAL A 246 19.16 -2.63 19.12
N ILE A 247 18.88 -2.13 17.91
CA ILE A 247 19.88 -1.95 16.87
C ILE A 247 20.61 -0.62 17.03
N TYR A 248 19.83 0.42 17.39
CA TYR A 248 20.29 1.78 17.59
C TYR A 248 19.53 2.39 18.78
N ALA A 249 20.24 2.88 19.77
CA ALA A 249 19.62 3.56 20.91
C ALA A 249 19.57 5.08 20.69
N SER A 250 18.48 5.73 21.08
CA SER A 250 18.36 7.19 21.01
C SER A 250 19.53 7.87 21.69
N ASP A 251 19.99 8.95 21.06
CA ASP A 251 21.09 9.80 21.56
C ASP A 251 22.42 9.09 21.83
N SER A 252 22.56 7.85 21.32
CA SER A 252 23.85 7.15 21.38
C SER A 252 24.91 7.84 20.54
N ASP A 253 26.15 7.83 21.00
CA ASP A 253 27.32 8.36 20.24
C ASP A 253 27.82 7.34 19.21
N THR A 254 26.90 6.55 18.65
CA THR A 254 27.20 5.51 17.67
C THR A 254 27.37 6.13 16.28
N ARG A 255 28.59 6.20 15.82
CA ARG A 255 28.96 6.79 14.51
C ARG A 255 28.88 5.76 13.39
N LEU A 256 27.67 5.22 13.19
CA LEU A 256 27.40 4.13 12.26
C LEU A 256 26.22 4.47 11.34
N LEU A 257 26.39 4.20 10.05
CA LEU A 257 25.29 3.99 9.12
C LEU A 257 24.91 2.53 9.18
N THR A 258 23.64 2.24 9.40
CA THR A 258 23.10 0.87 9.45
C THR A 258 22.17 0.67 8.27
N ILE A 259 22.45 -0.35 7.43
CA ILE A 259 21.68 -0.72 6.24
C ILE A 259 21.06 -2.08 6.50
N VAL A 260 19.75 -2.19 6.30
CA VAL A 260 19.02 -3.47 6.47
C VAL A 260 19.33 -4.38 5.28
N GLU A 261 19.89 -5.55 5.57
CA GLU A 261 20.07 -6.63 4.58
C GLU A 261 18.83 -7.51 4.50
N SER A 262 18.33 -7.95 5.66
CA SER A 262 17.13 -8.79 5.75
C SER A 262 16.43 -8.55 7.08
N GLY A 263 15.12 -8.82 7.13
CA GLY A 263 14.28 -8.61 8.31
C GLY A 263 13.57 -7.25 8.31
N VAL A 264 12.95 -6.93 9.44
CA VAL A 264 12.13 -5.71 9.64
C VAL A 264 12.52 -5.06 10.95
N ALA A 265 12.72 -3.73 10.94
CA ALA A 265 12.92 -2.94 12.14
C ALA A 265 11.86 -1.85 12.31
N SER A 266 11.59 -1.48 13.57
CA SER A 266 10.72 -0.37 13.96
C SER A 266 11.57 0.80 14.44
N VAL A 267 11.36 1.97 13.88
CA VAL A 267 11.99 3.22 14.33
C VAL A 267 11.00 3.97 15.21
N ARG A 268 11.39 4.23 16.45
CA ARG A 268 10.55 4.88 17.44
C ARG A 268 11.20 6.13 17.98
N VAL A 269 10.40 7.16 18.17
CA VAL A 269 10.83 8.43 18.81
C VAL A 269 10.11 8.62 20.13
N PRO A 270 10.75 9.26 21.14
CA PRO A 270 10.09 9.60 22.38
C PRO A 270 8.87 10.49 22.13
N GLY A 271 7.70 10.08 22.62
CA GLY A 271 6.46 10.85 22.58
C GLY A 271 5.98 11.23 23.97
N ALA A 272 4.91 12.03 24.09
CA ALA A 272 4.39 12.52 25.36
C ALA A 272 3.85 11.39 26.27
N THR A 273 3.38 10.28 25.69
CA THR A 273 2.77 9.14 26.41
C THR A 273 3.57 7.84 26.24
N GLY A 274 4.81 7.91 25.72
CA GLY A 274 5.66 6.76 25.42
C GLY A 274 6.20 6.81 24.00
N ASP A 275 7.02 5.82 23.64
CA ASP A 275 7.64 5.76 22.32
C ASP A 275 6.60 5.57 21.20
N VAL A 276 6.66 6.42 20.19
CA VAL A 276 5.79 6.39 19.02
C VAL A 276 6.54 5.81 17.82
N GLU A 277 6.00 4.77 17.18
CA GLU A 277 6.53 4.25 15.93
C GLU A 277 6.31 5.26 14.80
N VAL A 278 7.40 5.73 14.19
CA VAL A 278 7.35 6.71 13.09
C VAL A 278 7.60 6.08 11.74
N ARG A 279 8.32 4.95 11.70
CA ARG A 279 8.68 4.28 10.45
C ARG A 279 9.02 2.82 10.71
N ARG A 280 8.77 1.95 9.72
CA ARG A 280 9.35 0.62 9.62
C ARG A 280 10.42 0.59 8.54
N MET A 281 11.47 -0.18 8.79
CA MET A 281 12.58 -0.37 7.88
C MET A 281 12.53 -1.80 7.31
N ALA A 282 12.77 -1.92 6.02
CA ALA A 282 12.81 -3.16 5.25
C ALA A 282 14.18 -3.29 4.54
N PRO A 283 14.48 -4.42 3.88
CA PRO A 283 15.73 -4.60 3.17
C PRO A 283 16.03 -3.45 2.18
N GLY A 284 17.26 -2.92 2.22
CA GLY A 284 17.69 -1.75 1.47
C GLY A 284 17.48 -0.40 2.14
N ASP A 285 16.67 -0.32 3.22
CA ASP A 285 16.57 0.91 4.01
C ASP A 285 17.83 1.12 4.85
N ALA A 286 18.15 2.41 5.06
CA ALA A 286 19.29 2.82 5.87
C ALA A 286 18.89 3.84 6.93
N ILE A 287 19.63 3.86 8.04
CA ILE A 287 19.49 4.86 9.10
C ILE A 287 20.87 5.29 9.58
N GLY A 288 20.98 6.56 9.99
CA GLY A 288 22.25 7.14 10.46
C GLY A 288 23.07 7.79 9.33
N GLN A 289 22.44 8.17 8.21
CA GLN A 289 23.11 8.86 7.10
C GLN A 289 23.71 10.19 7.57
N SER A 290 22.95 11.01 8.29
CA SER A 290 23.41 12.26 8.88
C SER A 290 24.42 12.05 10.02
N VAL A 291 24.30 10.93 10.74
CA VAL A 291 25.26 10.58 11.81
C VAL A 291 26.65 10.35 11.25
N VAL A 292 26.77 9.56 10.15
CA VAL A 292 28.09 9.25 9.55
C VAL A 292 28.64 10.41 8.73
N LEU A 293 27.77 11.25 8.15
CA LEU A 293 28.18 12.35 7.29
C LEU A 293 28.52 13.61 8.08
N ALA A 294 27.68 14.00 9.04
CA ALA A 294 27.78 15.26 9.76
C ALA A 294 27.96 15.12 11.29
N GLY A 295 28.10 13.89 11.79
CA GLY A 295 28.28 13.63 13.23
C GLY A 295 27.08 14.01 14.09
N THR A 296 25.87 14.11 13.53
CA THR A 296 24.65 14.42 14.27
C THR A 296 24.26 13.25 15.20
N ARG A 297 23.37 13.49 16.15
CA ARG A 297 22.78 12.44 16.99
C ARG A 297 21.39 12.09 16.48
N LEU A 298 21.05 10.82 16.51
CA LEU A 298 19.73 10.33 16.15
C LEU A 298 18.87 10.26 17.41
N HIS A 299 17.78 11.04 17.45
CA HIS A 299 16.81 11.05 18.55
C HIS A 299 15.72 9.98 18.36
N ALA A 300 16.11 8.79 17.96
CA ALA A 300 15.22 7.66 17.74
C ALA A 300 15.87 6.36 18.21
N THR A 301 15.06 5.43 18.68
CA THR A 301 15.48 4.06 18.98
C THR A 301 14.99 3.11 17.90
N VAL A 302 15.86 2.22 17.46
CA VAL A 302 15.55 1.23 16.43
C VAL A 302 15.52 -0.16 17.02
N TYR A 303 14.39 -0.84 16.90
CA TYR A 303 14.17 -2.20 17.41
C TYR A 303 14.00 -3.19 16.26
N ALA A 304 14.60 -4.37 16.41
CA ALA A 304 14.36 -5.49 15.50
C ALA A 304 12.95 -6.07 15.74
N MET A 305 12.07 -6.03 14.74
CA MET A 305 10.72 -6.65 14.80
C MET A 305 10.76 -8.15 14.46
N THR A 306 11.72 -8.55 13.65
CA THR A 306 12.00 -9.94 13.26
C THR A 306 13.47 -10.25 13.49
N ALA A 307 13.87 -11.51 13.38
CA ALA A 307 15.30 -11.80 13.19
C ALA A 307 15.80 -11.07 11.95
N MET A 308 16.93 -10.36 12.04
CA MET A 308 17.42 -9.53 10.95
C MET A 308 18.94 -9.49 10.87
N THR A 309 19.41 -9.23 9.67
CA THR A 309 20.82 -8.95 9.38
C THR A 309 20.95 -7.53 8.88
N VAL A 310 21.95 -6.82 9.36
CA VAL A 310 22.28 -5.47 8.90
C VAL A 310 23.75 -5.38 8.52
N TYR A 311 24.07 -4.46 7.61
CA TYR A 311 25.44 -4.01 7.40
C TYR A 311 25.66 -2.65 8.03
N GLN A 312 26.80 -2.48 8.65
CA GLN A 312 27.21 -1.25 9.32
C GLN A 312 28.45 -0.66 8.67
N LEU A 313 28.39 0.65 8.34
CA LEU A 313 29.50 1.46 7.85
C LEU A 313 29.89 2.45 8.95
N ARG A 314 31.18 2.53 9.27
CA ARG A 314 31.71 3.46 10.26
C ARG A 314 31.99 4.82 9.62
N SER A 315 31.78 5.90 10.37
CA SER A 315 32.15 7.25 9.91
C SER A 315 33.60 7.36 9.46
N ARG A 316 34.52 6.66 10.14
CA ARG A 316 35.94 6.67 9.78
C ARG A 316 36.21 6.15 8.36
N ASP A 317 35.50 5.09 7.94
CA ASP A 317 35.69 4.50 6.62
C ASP A 317 35.17 5.46 5.53
N LEU A 318 34.07 6.16 5.82
CA LEU A 318 33.53 7.22 4.96
C LEU A 318 34.46 8.44 4.92
N SER A 319 35.06 8.83 6.07
CA SER A 319 36.01 9.94 6.14
C SER A 319 37.26 9.68 5.28
N MET A 320 37.75 8.44 5.26
CA MET A 320 38.90 8.07 4.40
C MET A 320 38.56 8.23 2.91
N LEU A 321 37.34 7.93 2.50
CA LEU A 321 36.92 8.10 1.11
C LEU A 321 36.75 9.59 0.76
N ILE A 322 36.10 10.38 1.62
CA ILE A 322 35.91 11.82 1.44
C ILE A 322 37.25 12.55 1.42
N GLY A 323 38.22 12.13 2.26
CA GLY A 323 39.58 12.70 2.28
C GLY A 323 40.35 12.46 0.96
N LYS A 324 40.08 11.31 0.28
CA LYS A 324 40.64 11.05 -1.06
C LYS A 324 39.93 11.79 -2.19
N LYS A 325 38.63 11.99 -2.08
CA LYS A 325 37.76 12.61 -3.10
C LYS A 325 36.80 13.62 -2.43
N PRO A 326 37.24 14.86 -2.10
CA PRO A 326 36.41 15.84 -1.38
C PRO A 326 35.09 16.19 -2.10
N GLU A 327 35.07 16.06 -3.43
CA GLU A 327 33.86 16.33 -4.23
C GLU A 327 32.70 15.39 -3.87
N LEU A 328 33.00 14.15 -3.47
CA LEU A 328 31.98 13.17 -3.06
C LEU A 328 31.27 13.61 -1.79
N GLY A 329 31.98 14.23 -0.85
CA GLY A 329 31.36 14.78 0.36
C GLY A 329 30.28 15.82 0.05
N ARG A 330 30.52 16.71 -0.91
CA ARG A 330 29.53 17.70 -1.35
C ARG A 330 28.33 17.04 -2.03
N LEU A 331 28.57 16.08 -2.93
CA LEU A 331 27.50 15.35 -3.61
C LEU A 331 26.63 14.57 -2.62
N MET A 332 27.24 13.99 -1.58
CA MET A 332 26.52 13.29 -0.51
C MET A 332 25.68 14.26 0.33
N CYS A 333 26.18 15.48 0.62
CA CYS A 333 25.39 16.51 1.31
C CYS A 333 24.18 16.99 0.50
N GLU A 334 24.37 17.17 -0.81
CA GLU A 334 23.26 17.53 -1.71
C GLU A 334 22.21 16.43 -1.73
N SER A 335 22.61 15.16 -1.86
CA SER A 335 21.70 14.01 -1.84
C SER A 335 20.97 13.89 -0.50
N LEU A 336 21.66 14.07 0.62
CA LEU A 336 21.06 14.04 1.95
C LEU A 336 20.01 15.14 2.14
N THR A 337 20.27 16.35 1.61
CA THR A 337 19.35 17.50 1.77
C THR A 337 18.06 17.36 0.99
N GLU A 338 18.09 16.70 -0.16
CA GLU A 338 16.89 16.41 -0.95
C GLU A 338 15.92 15.48 -0.19
N HIS A 339 16.42 14.67 0.75
CA HIS A 339 15.66 13.62 1.46
C HIS A 339 15.42 13.90 2.96
N ILE A 340 16.02 14.94 3.51
CA ILE A 340 15.89 15.31 4.94
C ILE A 340 14.43 15.54 5.38
N ALA A 341 13.53 15.91 4.48
CA ALA A 341 12.10 16.09 4.83
C ALA A 341 11.47 14.86 5.50
N THR A 342 11.97 13.65 5.22
CA THR A 342 11.51 12.40 5.84
C THR A 342 12.21 12.12 7.17
N GLU A 343 13.49 12.50 7.31
CA GLU A 343 14.29 12.29 8.53
C GLU A 343 14.19 13.50 9.50
N GLU A 344 13.69 14.64 9.07
CA GLU A 344 13.63 15.90 9.83
C GLU A 344 12.91 15.74 11.19
N LYS A 345 11.90 14.88 11.26
CA LYS A 345 11.20 14.57 12.52
C LYS A 345 12.07 13.81 13.53
N MET A 346 13.11 13.13 13.05
CA MET A 346 13.98 12.28 13.87
C MET A 346 15.30 12.97 14.26
N MET A 347 15.71 14.03 13.52
CA MET A 347 17.03 14.63 13.64
C MET A 347 17.06 15.95 14.42
N ILE A 348 15.96 16.71 14.50
CA ILE A 348 15.96 18.06 15.03
C ILE A 348 15.29 18.11 16.39
N PRO A 349 16.05 18.42 17.49
CA PRO A 349 15.44 18.74 18.76
C PRO A 349 14.47 19.93 18.60
N PRO A 350 13.36 19.97 19.33
CA PRO A 350 12.36 21.04 19.25
C PRO A 350 12.92 22.46 19.39
N ALA A 351 14.06 22.61 20.04
CA ALA A 351 14.73 23.89 20.27
C ALA A 351 15.40 24.51 19.03
N VAL A 352 15.60 23.78 17.93
CA VAL A 352 16.29 24.29 16.72
C VAL A 352 15.30 24.83 15.68
N LYS A 353 14.00 24.58 15.85
CA LYS A 353 12.96 25.06 14.91
C LYS A 353 12.77 26.59 14.86
N GLU A 354 13.33 27.35 15.79
CA GLU A 354 13.12 28.80 15.88
C GLU A 354 14.07 29.67 15.02
N HIS A 355 15.04 29.08 14.31
CA HIS A 355 16.00 29.84 13.49
C HIS A 355 15.84 29.54 11.99
N ALA A 356 14.71 29.92 11.42
CA ALA A 356 14.23 29.59 10.07
C ALA A 356 14.94 30.34 8.92
N SER A 357 16.19 30.76 9.02
CA SER A 357 16.93 31.45 7.93
C SER A 357 18.26 30.78 7.56
N PHE A 358 18.54 29.57 8.04
CA PHE A 358 19.77 28.86 7.71
C PHE A 358 19.53 27.93 6.50
N SER A 359 20.40 28.03 5.47
CA SER A 359 20.51 26.99 4.46
C SER A 359 20.98 25.71 5.14
N LEU A 360 20.11 24.72 5.23
CA LEU A 360 20.39 23.42 5.84
C LEU A 360 21.61 22.74 5.18
N VAL A 361 21.76 22.94 3.85
CA VAL A 361 22.92 22.48 3.08
C VAL A 361 24.21 23.07 3.63
N ALA A 362 24.28 24.39 3.80
CA ALA A 362 25.48 25.06 4.29
C ALA A 362 25.83 24.66 5.73
N TRP A 363 24.81 24.36 6.55
CA TRP A 363 25.02 23.85 7.89
C TRP A 363 25.59 22.42 7.88
N ILE A 364 24.99 21.52 7.06
CA ILE A 364 25.46 20.14 6.91
C ILE A 364 26.90 20.13 6.35
N GLU A 365 27.21 20.92 5.33
CA GLU A 365 28.57 21.00 4.77
C GLU A 365 29.58 21.48 5.81
N LYS A 366 29.23 22.47 6.62
CA LYS A 366 30.10 23.00 7.68
C LYS A 366 30.33 21.95 8.78
N GLU A 367 29.27 21.28 9.26
CA GLU A 367 29.39 20.25 10.29
C GLU A 367 30.10 19.01 9.74
N MET A 368 29.86 18.62 8.49
CA MET A 368 30.57 17.55 7.80
C MET A 368 32.07 17.81 7.77
N LYS A 369 32.49 18.99 7.30
CA LYS A 369 33.92 19.35 7.23
C LYS A 369 34.56 19.30 8.60
N ARG A 370 33.93 19.92 9.60
CA ARG A 370 34.41 19.92 11.00
C ARG A 370 34.50 18.51 11.58
N PHE A 371 33.50 17.67 11.29
CA PHE A 371 33.43 16.30 11.80
C PHE A 371 34.52 15.41 11.19
N HIS A 372 34.68 15.43 9.86
CA HIS A 372 35.68 14.59 9.18
C HIS A 372 37.10 15.06 9.46
N ASP A 373 37.35 16.38 9.57
CA ASP A 373 38.65 16.93 9.99
C ASP A 373 39.02 16.51 11.43
N SER A 374 38.04 16.18 12.28
CA SER A 374 38.27 15.69 13.66
C SER A 374 38.55 14.21 13.77
N ILE A 375 38.25 13.44 12.71
CA ILE A 375 38.40 11.95 12.69
C ILE A 375 39.67 11.55 11.91
N ALA A 376 40.11 12.41 10.96
CA ALA A 376 41.35 12.22 10.19
C ALA A 376 42.57 12.47 11.08
#